data_93c8beb392b94d8996a119ffa5a8797c
#
_entry.id   93c8beb392b94d8996a119ffa5a8797c
#
_cell.length_a   1.000
_cell.length_b   1.000
_cell.length_c   1.000
_cell.angle_alpha   90.00
_cell.angle_beta   90.00
_cell.angle_gamma   90.00
#
_symmetry.space_group_name_H-M   'P 1'
#
loop_
_entity.id
_entity.type
_entity.pdbx_description
1 polymer ?
#
loop_
_entity_poly.entity_id
_entity_poly.type
_entity_poly.pdbx_seq_one_letter_code
_entity_poly.pdbx_strand_id
1 'polypeptide(L)'
;MKNLQKMGGVAALLMAAAYVAMMLIFVVVLKYATITDPAQKLALLTAQPNMFFLTNILGYVFFGVFLVVLSLALYERLKEGSTGMLQVAVVLGIIWAGSLVASGMVMNAAIAPTVALYGSDPALAANNWSLVESISGGLGNANGEILGGLFTLLVSWAALKSGKLPKALNILGLLVGVVGIVSLAPMLNNLAMVFGVLQIVWFIWLGIILLSQPKKA
;
A
#
# COMPACT_ATOMS: atom_id res chain seq x y z
N MET A 1 21.55 3.45 -14.68
CA MET A 1 21.53 3.71 -13.24
C MET A 1 20.87 5.05 -12.86
N LYS A 2 21.21 6.20 -13.45
CA LYS A 2 20.51 7.48 -13.19
C LYS A 2 18.99 7.45 -13.46
N ASN A 3 18.56 6.67 -14.45
CA ASN A 3 17.14 6.54 -14.79
C ASN A 3 16.34 5.78 -13.72
N LEU A 4 16.88 4.68 -13.14
CA LEU A 4 16.14 3.90 -12.15
C LEU A 4 15.90 4.69 -10.85
N GLN A 5 16.87 5.49 -10.39
CA GLN A 5 16.66 6.36 -9.23
C GLN A 5 15.55 7.38 -9.47
N LYS A 6 15.53 8.04 -10.65
CA LYS A 6 14.45 8.97 -11.02
C LYS A 6 13.11 8.25 -11.11
N MET A 7 13.09 7.07 -11.74
CA MET A 7 11.87 6.22 -11.79
C MET A 7 11.37 5.89 -10.38
N GLY A 8 12.26 5.52 -9.45
CA GLY A 8 11.90 5.28 -8.05
C GLY A 8 11.33 6.52 -7.36
N GLY A 9 11.89 7.70 -7.63
CA GLY A 9 11.37 8.96 -7.10
C GLY A 9 9.97 9.28 -7.62
N VAL A 10 9.74 9.13 -8.93
CA VAL A 10 8.41 9.28 -9.54
C VAL A 10 7.44 8.23 -8.97
N ALA A 11 7.87 6.97 -8.88
CA ALA A 11 7.07 5.89 -8.32
C ALA A 11 6.60 6.20 -6.89
N ALA A 12 7.50 6.68 -6.02
CA ALA A 12 7.15 7.05 -4.65
C ALA A 12 6.09 8.17 -4.60
N LEU A 13 6.21 9.20 -5.44
CA LEU A 13 5.21 10.28 -5.50
C LEU A 13 3.86 9.79 -6.05
N LEU A 14 3.87 8.93 -7.07
CA LEU A 14 2.65 8.35 -7.63
C LEU A 14 1.96 7.40 -6.63
N MET A 15 2.72 6.63 -5.85
CA MET A 15 2.19 5.81 -4.77
C MET A 15 1.54 6.67 -3.68
N ALA A 16 2.17 7.76 -3.27
CA ALA A 16 1.59 8.70 -2.32
C ALA A 16 0.28 9.31 -2.85
N ALA A 17 0.27 9.73 -4.11
CA ALA A 17 -0.92 10.28 -4.76
C ALA A 17 -2.06 9.25 -4.86
N ALA A 18 -1.75 8.01 -5.27
CA ALA A 18 -2.72 6.92 -5.33
C ALA A 18 -3.31 6.59 -3.95
N TYR A 19 -2.47 6.59 -2.92
CA TYR A 19 -2.89 6.33 -1.54
C TYR A 19 -3.85 7.42 -1.04
N VAL A 20 -3.50 8.69 -1.27
CA VAL A 20 -4.37 9.83 -0.92
C VAL A 20 -5.69 9.76 -1.67
N ALA A 21 -5.64 9.50 -2.99
CA ALA A 21 -6.84 9.39 -3.82
C ALA A 21 -7.77 8.26 -3.35
N MET A 22 -7.20 7.08 -3.07
CA MET A 22 -7.96 5.94 -2.54
C MET A 22 -8.59 6.27 -1.19
N MET A 23 -7.84 6.88 -0.27
CA MET A 23 -8.34 7.28 1.04
C MET A 23 -9.48 8.28 0.91
N LEU A 24 -9.35 9.30 0.06
CA LEU A 24 -10.40 10.28 -0.19
C LEU A 24 -11.67 9.61 -0.77
N ILE A 25 -11.51 8.70 -1.74
CA ILE A 25 -12.66 8.02 -2.34
C ILE A 25 -13.36 7.13 -1.30
N PHE A 26 -12.64 6.26 -0.60
CA PHE A 26 -13.26 5.30 0.33
C PHE A 26 -13.79 5.95 1.60
N VAL A 27 -13.11 6.96 2.15
CA VAL A 27 -13.49 7.57 3.43
C VAL A 27 -14.44 8.75 3.24
N VAL A 28 -14.19 9.62 2.24
CA VAL A 28 -14.93 10.88 2.09
C VAL A 28 -16.08 10.75 1.08
N VAL A 29 -15.78 10.20 -0.12
CA VAL A 29 -16.78 10.15 -1.20
C VAL A 29 -17.76 9.00 -0.98
N LEU A 30 -17.27 7.78 -0.84
CA LEU A 30 -18.09 6.58 -0.67
C LEU A 30 -18.53 6.38 0.78
N LYS A 31 -17.82 6.97 1.75
CA LYS A 31 -18.00 6.72 3.19
C LYS A 31 -18.00 5.21 3.55
N TYR A 32 -17.35 4.40 2.71
CA TYR A 32 -17.38 2.95 2.78
C TYR A 32 -16.80 2.44 4.10
N ALA A 33 -15.74 3.07 4.58
CA ALA A 33 -15.06 2.70 5.82
C ALA A 33 -15.96 2.82 7.08
N THR A 34 -17.05 3.59 7.01
CA THR A 34 -17.98 3.78 8.13
C THR A 34 -19.19 2.83 8.08
N ILE A 35 -19.36 2.11 6.97
CA ILE A 35 -20.46 1.16 6.79
C ILE A 35 -20.07 -0.17 7.42
N THR A 36 -20.82 -0.63 8.40
CA THR A 36 -20.64 -1.92 9.06
C THR A 36 -21.62 -2.99 8.58
N ASP A 37 -22.78 -2.57 8.05
CA ASP A 37 -23.81 -3.48 7.54
C ASP A 37 -23.43 -4.01 6.13
N PRO A 38 -23.29 -5.34 5.94
CA PRO A 38 -22.97 -5.95 4.67
C PRO A 38 -23.97 -5.62 3.55
N ALA A 39 -25.25 -5.49 3.87
CA ALA A 39 -26.28 -5.15 2.88
C ALA A 39 -26.11 -3.72 2.35
N GLN A 40 -25.75 -2.78 3.22
CA GLN A 40 -25.47 -1.40 2.83
C GLN A 40 -24.18 -1.30 1.99
N LYS A 41 -23.14 -2.05 2.35
CA LYS A 41 -21.91 -2.14 1.55
C LYS A 41 -22.20 -2.65 0.15
N LEU A 42 -23.00 -3.71 0.04
CA LEU A 42 -23.40 -4.29 -1.23
C LEU A 42 -24.25 -3.31 -2.05
N ALA A 43 -25.21 -2.63 -1.45
CA ALA A 43 -26.03 -1.62 -2.11
C ALA A 43 -25.16 -0.49 -2.72
N LEU A 44 -24.14 -0.06 -2.00
CA LEU A 44 -23.20 0.95 -2.49
C LEU A 44 -22.33 0.40 -3.64
N LEU A 45 -21.85 -0.84 -3.54
CA LEU A 45 -21.10 -1.51 -4.62
C LEU A 45 -21.94 -1.60 -5.90
N THR A 46 -23.19 -2.04 -5.78
CA THR A 46 -24.10 -2.20 -6.93
C THR A 46 -24.49 -0.88 -7.56
N ALA A 47 -24.57 0.19 -6.75
CA ALA A 47 -24.83 1.55 -7.26
C ALA A 47 -23.62 2.16 -7.99
N GLN A 48 -22.38 1.78 -7.61
CA GLN A 48 -21.16 2.41 -8.14
C GLN A 48 -20.06 1.39 -8.50
N PRO A 49 -20.31 0.33 -9.27
CA PRO A 49 -19.35 -0.74 -9.50
C PRO A 49 -18.07 -0.25 -10.18
N ASN A 50 -18.16 0.70 -11.09
CA ASN A 50 -17.01 1.27 -11.79
C ASN A 50 -16.11 2.08 -10.86
N MET A 51 -16.67 2.75 -9.86
CA MET A 51 -15.88 3.49 -8.86
C MET A 51 -15.05 2.51 -8.03
N PHE A 52 -15.64 1.41 -7.57
CA PHE A 52 -14.91 0.36 -6.85
C PHE A 52 -13.82 -0.24 -7.73
N PHE A 53 -14.14 -0.60 -8.98
CA PHE A 53 -13.17 -1.15 -9.92
C PHE A 53 -11.95 -0.23 -10.10
N LEU A 54 -12.19 1.04 -10.43
CA LEU A 54 -11.11 2.01 -10.67
C LEU A 54 -10.29 2.28 -9.40
N THR A 55 -10.94 2.34 -8.24
CA THR A 55 -10.26 2.59 -6.97
C THR A 55 -9.36 1.41 -6.59
N ASN A 56 -9.81 0.17 -6.84
CA ASN A 56 -8.98 -1.02 -6.63
C ASN A 56 -7.78 -1.06 -7.58
N ILE A 57 -7.97 -0.70 -8.87
CA ILE A 57 -6.84 -0.59 -9.81
C ILE A 57 -5.83 0.45 -9.32
N LEU A 58 -6.29 1.62 -8.93
CA LEU A 58 -5.41 2.71 -8.50
C LEU A 58 -4.70 2.40 -7.18
N GLY A 59 -5.45 2.00 -6.17
CA GLY A 59 -4.94 1.84 -4.80
C GLY A 59 -4.16 0.55 -4.56
N TYR A 60 -4.41 -0.48 -5.34
CA TYR A 60 -3.77 -1.79 -5.15
C TYR A 60 -2.87 -2.18 -6.32
N VAL A 61 -3.39 -2.24 -7.55
CA VAL A 61 -2.63 -2.76 -8.68
C VAL A 61 -1.55 -1.77 -9.10
N PHE A 62 -1.93 -0.52 -9.31
CA PHE A 62 -1.01 0.54 -9.72
C PHE A 62 0.04 0.82 -8.65
N PHE A 63 -0.41 0.93 -7.40
CA PHE A 63 0.48 1.07 -6.25
C PHE A 63 1.50 -0.07 -6.17
N GLY A 64 1.06 -1.32 -6.29
CA GLY A 64 1.94 -2.49 -6.24
C GLY A 64 3.01 -2.48 -7.35
N VAL A 65 2.64 -2.12 -8.58
CA VAL A 65 3.60 -1.99 -9.69
C VAL A 65 4.67 -0.93 -9.39
N PHE A 66 4.27 0.23 -8.88
CA PHE A 66 5.24 1.28 -8.51
C PHE A 66 6.07 0.91 -7.30
N LEU A 67 5.56 0.11 -6.37
CA LEU A 67 6.32 -0.38 -5.23
C LEU A 67 7.49 -1.28 -5.68
N VAL A 68 7.30 -2.11 -6.72
CA VAL A 68 8.40 -2.88 -7.32
C VAL A 68 9.48 -1.94 -7.87
N VAL A 69 9.08 -0.90 -8.63
CA VAL A 69 10.02 0.08 -9.18
C VAL A 69 10.79 0.80 -8.08
N LEU A 70 10.09 1.23 -7.03
CA LEU A 70 10.71 1.90 -5.87
C LEU A 70 11.67 0.96 -5.14
N SER A 71 11.29 -0.30 -4.92
CA SER A 71 12.12 -1.30 -4.23
C SER A 71 13.45 -1.51 -4.95
N LEU A 72 13.41 -1.67 -6.28
CA LEU A 72 14.60 -1.83 -7.10
C LEU A 72 15.47 -0.56 -7.12
N ALA A 73 14.85 0.62 -7.16
CA ALA A 73 15.57 1.89 -7.11
C ALA A 73 16.29 2.11 -5.77
N LEU A 74 15.64 1.73 -4.67
CA LEU A 74 16.25 1.78 -3.33
C LEU A 74 17.38 0.76 -3.19
N TYR A 75 17.23 -0.43 -3.74
CA TYR A 75 18.32 -1.40 -3.79
C TYR A 75 19.56 -0.83 -4.46
N GLU A 76 19.41 -0.31 -5.68
CA GLU A 76 20.51 0.31 -6.42
C GLU A 76 21.16 1.50 -5.68
N ARG A 77 20.37 2.27 -4.94
CA ARG A 77 20.85 3.43 -4.18
C ARG A 77 21.65 3.03 -2.94
N LEU A 78 21.23 1.97 -2.25
CA LEU A 78 21.70 1.65 -0.89
C LEU A 78 22.62 0.44 -0.80
N LYS A 79 22.75 -0.37 -1.86
CA LYS A 79 23.47 -1.66 -1.86
C LYS A 79 24.91 -1.62 -1.37
N GLU A 80 25.63 -0.50 -1.53
CA GLU A 80 27.03 -0.36 -1.14
C GLU A 80 27.26 -0.24 0.38
N GLY A 81 26.20 -0.11 1.19
CA GLY A 81 26.37 0.12 2.64
C GLY A 81 25.71 -0.93 3.54
N SER A 82 24.82 -1.78 3.02
CA SER A 82 24.05 -2.73 3.86
C SER A 82 23.38 -3.82 3.00
N THR A 83 24.18 -4.72 2.42
CA THR A 83 23.71 -5.62 1.36
C THR A 83 22.66 -6.64 1.84
N GLY A 84 22.90 -7.40 2.91
CA GLY A 84 22.00 -8.48 3.33
C GLY A 84 20.63 -8.00 3.81
N MET A 85 20.61 -7.00 4.70
CA MET A 85 19.36 -6.42 5.22
C MET A 85 18.54 -5.76 4.11
N LEU A 86 19.21 -5.07 3.18
CA LEU A 86 18.55 -4.42 2.06
C LEU A 86 17.95 -5.44 1.08
N GLN A 87 18.61 -6.58 0.87
CA GLN A 87 18.05 -7.66 0.06
C GLN A 87 16.76 -8.20 0.66
N VAL A 88 16.73 -8.44 1.98
CA VAL A 88 15.51 -8.85 2.68
C VAL A 88 14.41 -7.78 2.55
N ALA A 89 14.76 -6.50 2.73
CA ALA A 89 13.79 -5.41 2.58
C ALA A 89 13.17 -5.39 1.16
N VAL A 90 13.99 -5.53 0.13
CA VAL A 90 13.51 -5.53 -1.28
C VAL A 90 12.62 -6.74 -1.56
N VAL A 91 12.98 -7.92 -1.08
CA VAL A 91 12.14 -9.12 -1.22
C VAL A 91 10.79 -8.92 -0.53
N LEU A 92 10.77 -8.39 0.70
CA LEU A 92 9.54 -8.05 1.41
C LEU A 92 8.71 -6.99 0.67
N GLY A 93 9.36 -5.99 0.06
CA GLY A 93 8.68 -5.00 -0.78
C GLY A 93 8.03 -5.61 -2.01
N ILE A 94 8.68 -6.60 -2.65
CA ILE A 94 8.12 -7.33 -3.81
C ILE A 94 6.95 -8.23 -3.37
N ILE A 95 7.08 -8.91 -2.23
CA ILE A 95 5.98 -9.72 -1.66
C ILE A 95 4.79 -8.80 -1.34
N TRP A 96 5.04 -7.66 -0.71
CA TRP A 96 4.01 -6.66 -0.42
C TRP A 96 3.32 -6.16 -1.69
N ALA A 97 4.10 -5.82 -2.73
CA ALA A 97 3.57 -5.43 -4.03
C ALA A 97 2.68 -6.52 -4.64
N GLY A 98 3.13 -7.77 -4.64
CA GLY A 98 2.37 -8.91 -5.15
C GLY A 98 1.07 -9.15 -4.38
N SER A 99 1.12 -9.06 -3.04
CA SER A 99 -0.07 -9.23 -2.20
C SER A 99 -1.11 -8.12 -2.43
N LEU A 100 -0.68 -6.87 -2.60
CA LEU A 100 -1.57 -5.76 -2.93
C LEU A 100 -2.21 -5.96 -4.32
N VAL A 101 -1.41 -6.29 -5.34
CA VAL A 101 -1.93 -6.59 -6.68
C VAL A 101 -2.96 -7.72 -6.62
N ALA A 102 -2.66 -8.82 -5.93
CA ALA A 102 -3.57 -9.94 -5.76
C ALA A 102 -4.87 -9.51 -5.05
N SER A 103 -4.78 -8.72 -3.99
CA SER A 103 -5.92 -8.16 -3.26
C SER A 103 -6.84 -7.37 -4.19
N GLY A 104 -6.31 -6.41 -4.94
CA GLY A 104 -7.08 -5.59 -5.87
C GLY A 104 -7.71 -6.40 -7.00
N MET A 105 -6.99 -7.40 -7.53
CA MET A 105 -7.51 -8.28 -8.59
C MET A 105 -8.62 -9.20 -8.10
N VAL A 106 -8.53 -9.75 -6.89
CA VAL A 106 -9.59 -10.56 -6.27
C VAL A 106 -10.85 -9.73 -6.08
N MET A 107 -10.74 -8.52 -5.53
CA MET A 107 -11.88 -7.62 -5.40
C MET A 107 -12.52 -7.30 -6.74
N ASN A 108 -11.73 -6.94 -7.74
CA ASN A 108 -12.25 -6.58 -9.06
C ASN A 108 -12.90 -7.75 -9.78
N ALA A 109 -12.35 -8.96 -9.69
CA ALA A 109 -12.93 -10.16 -10.27
C ALA A 109 -14.30 -10.49 -9.65
N ALA A 110 -14.51 -10.11 -8.39
CA ALA A 110 -15.76 -10.40 -7.68
C ALA A 110 -16.89 -9.37 -7.95
N ILE A 111 -16.59 -8.17 -8.48
CA ILE A 111 -17.61 -7.12 -8.67
C ILE A 111 -18.75 -7.60 -9.57
N ALA A 112 -18.45 -8.03 -10.78
CA ALA A 112 -19.48 -8.39 -11.75
C ALA A 112 -20.37 -9.57 -11.31
N PRO A 113 -19.83 -10.71 -10.81
CA PRO A 113 -20.68 -11.80 -10.32
C PRO A 113 -21.48 -11.40 -9.08
N THR A 114 -20.95 -10.54 -8.20
CA THR A 114 -21.69 -10.06 -7.03
C THR A 114 -22.87 -9.17 -7.43
N VAL A 115 -22.66 -8.25 -8.38
CA VAL A 115 -23.73 -7.39 -8.90
C VAL A 115 -24.82 -8.22 -9.60
N ALA A 116 -24.43 -9.23 -10.37
CA ALA A 116 -25.39 -10.14 -11.00
C ALA A 116 -26.22 -10.92 -9.97
N LEU A 117 -25.57 -11.44 -8.94
CA LEU A 117 -26.24 -12.21 -7.87
C LEU A 117 -27.18 -11.32 -7.04
N TYR A 118 -26.88 -10.05 -6.86
CA TYR A 118 -27.72 -9.10 -6.12
C TYR A 118 -29.15 -9.02 -6.66
N GLY A 119 -29.33 -9.16 -7.99
CA GLY A 119 -30.65 -9.13 -8.63
C GLY A 119 -31.55 -10.34 -8.31
N SER A 120 -30.97 -11.49 -7.92
CA SER A 120 -31.69 -12.73 -7.64
C SER A 120 -31.70 -13.12 -6.15
N ASP A 121 -30.59 -12.91 -5.46
CA ASP A 121 -30.43 -13.23 -4.03
C ASP A 121 -29.51 -12.20 -3.34
N PRO A 122 -30.09 -11.08 -2.87
CA PRO A 122 -29.30 -10.03 -2.19
C PRO A 122 -28.58 -10.50 -0.93
N ALA A 123 -29.15 -11.45 -0.18
CA ALA A 123 -28.56 -11.93 1.05
C ALA A 123 -27.30 -12.76 0.77
N LEU A 124 -27.39 -13.67 -0.19
CA LEU A 124 -26.23 -14.45 -0.64
C LEU A 124 -25.15 -13.56 -1.25
N ALA A 125 -25.53 -12.56 -2.04
CA ALA A 125 -24.60 -11.59 -2.61
C ALA A 125 -23.84 -10.81 -1.53
N ALA A 126 -24.52 -10.37 -0.45
CA ALA A 126 -23.89 -9.66 0.66
C ALA A 126 -22.90 -10.56 1.42
N ASN A 127 -23.25 -11.81 1.68
CA ASN A 127 -22.36 -12.78 2.32
C ASN A 127 -21.11 -13.06 1.45
N ASN A 128 -21.29 -13.26 0.15
CA ASN A 128 -20.19 -13.49 -0.78
C ASN A 128 -19.27 -12.27 -0.84
N TRP A 129 -19.82 -11.05 -0.89
CA TRP A 129 -19.01 -9.83 -0.89
C TRP A 129 -18.20 -9.69 0.41
N SER A 130 -18.79 -9.97 1.57
CA SER A 130 -18.09 -9.96 2.85
C SER A 130 -16.95 -10.98 2.90
N LEU A 131 -17.13 -12.15 2.30
CA LEU A 131 -16.07 -13.14 2.16
C LEU A 131 -14.93 -12.65 1.27
N VAL A 132 -15.26 -12.03 0.14
CA VAL A 132 -14.28 -11.41 -0.78
C VAL A 132 -13.50 -10.30 -0.07
N GLU A 133 -14.17 -9.43 0.69
CA GLU A 133 -13.50 -8.39 1.50
C GLU A 133 -12.53 -9.01 2.50
N SER A 134 -12.93 -10.09 3.18
CA SER A 134 -12.10 -10.78 4.18
C SER A 134 -10.85 -11.41 3.53
N ILE A 135 -11.00 -12.07 2.38
CA ILE A 135 -9.89 -12.67 1.63
C ILE A 135 -8.95 -11.58 1.13
N SER A 136 -9.51 -10.56 0.48
CA SER A 136 -8.74 -9.44 -0.05
C SER A 136 -8.01 -8.67 1.07
N GLY A 137 -8.68 -8.44 2.19
CA GLY A 137 -8.08 -7.84 3.37
C GLY A 137 -6.91 -8.66 3.93
N GLY A 138 -7.08 -9.98 4.01
CA GLY A 138 -6.00 -10.88 4.46
C GLY A 138 -4.79 -10.90 3.51
N LEU A 139 -5.01 -10.71 2.20
CA LEU A 139 -3.94 -10.57 1.22
C LEU A 139 -3.27 -9.19 1.28
N GLY A 140 -4.05 -8.14 1.43
CA GLY A 140 -3.60 -6.77 1.18
C GLY A 140 -3.20 -5.98 2.42
N ASN A 141 -4.09 -5.77 3.38
CA ASN A 141 -3.82 -4.77 4.42
C ASN A 141 -4.81 -4.72 5.60
N ALA A 142 -5.81 -5.59 5.70
CA ALA A 142 -6.81 -5.44 6.76
C ALA A 142 -6.39 -6.04 8.11
N ASN A 143 -5.33 -6.84 8.13
CA ASN A 143 -4.84 -7.51 9.34
C ASN A 143 -3.53 -6.91 9.88
N GLY A 144 -3.36 -5.59 9.73
CA GLY A 144 -2.15 -4.88 10.10
C GLY A 144 -1.14 -4.78 8.95
N GLU A 145 -0.31 -3.75 9.02
CA GLU A 145 0.60 -3.35 7.94
C GLU A 145 1.99 -3.99 8.08
N ILE A 146 2.04 -5.31 8.28
CA ILE A 146 3.30 -6.00 8.57
C ILE A 146 4.32 -5.91 7.43
N LEU A 147 3.88 -6.14 6.19
CA LEU A 147 4.80 -6.13 5.04
C LEU A 147 5.30 -4.73 4.74
N GLY A 148 4.41 -3.74 4.74
CA GLY A 148 4.76 -2.33 4.57
C GLY A 148 5.62 -1.81 5.72
N GLY A 149 5.29 -2.21 6.95
CA GLY A 149 6.05 -1.89 8.15
C GLY A 149 7.48 -2.44 8.10
N LEU A 150 7.64 -3.73 7.82
CA LEU A 150 8.96 -4.36 7.69
C LEU A 150 9.77 -3.77 6.53
N PHE A 151 9.17 -3.57 5.37
CA PHE A 151 9.83 -2.94 4.23
C PHE A 151 10.39 -1.57 4.61
N THR A 152 9.54 -0.69 5.15
CA THR A 152 9.92 0.69 5.47
C THR A 152 10.95 0.75 6.58
N LEU A 153 10.83 -0.10 7.62
CA LEU A 153 11.78 -0.22 8.71
C LEU A 153 13.16 -0.64 8.22
N LEU A 154 13.24 -1.73 7.46
CA LEU A 154 14.51 -2.30 7.01
C LEU A 154 15.20 -1.42 5.98
N VAL A 155 14.45 -0.81 5.04
CA VAL A 155 14.99 0.19 4.10
C VAL A 155 15.57 1.37 4.85
N SER A 156 14.84 1.91 5.84
CA SER A 156 15.28 3.08 6.60
C SER A 156 16.50 2.77 7.46
N TRP A 157 16.56 1.58 8.04
CA TRP A 157 17.75 1.12 8.77
C TRP A 157 18.96 0.95 7.84
N ALA A 158 18.79 0.32 6.68
CA ALA A 158 19.85 0.18 5.68
C ALA A 158 20.34 1.57 5.20
N ALA A 159 19.42 2.51 5.01
CA ALA A 159 19.72 3.87 4.61
C ALA A 159 20.50 4.66 5.70
N LEU A 160 20.19 4.44 6.98
CA LEU A 160 20.98 5.01 8.09
C LEU A 160 22.41 4.49 8.08
N LYS A 161 22.60 3.18 7.87
CA LYS A 161 23.95 2.57 7.82
C LYS A 161 24.75 3.05 6.62
N SER A 162 24.12 3.22 5.46
CA SER A 162 24.79 3.66 4.23
C SER A 162 25.07 5.16 4.20
N GLY A 163 24.37 5.97 5.00
CA GLY A 163 24.46 7.43 4.98
C GLY A 163 23.97 8.10 3.69
N LYS A 164 23.30 7.33 2.79
CA LYS A 164 22.93 7.81 1.45
C LYS A 164 21.57 8.52 1.36
N LEU A 165 20.79 8.51 2.45
CA LEU A 165 19.54 9.26 2.58
C LEU A 165 19.60 10.13 3.86
N PRO A 166 18.82 11.22 3.92
CA PRO A 166 18.77 12.11 5.09
C PRO A 166 18.41 11.35 6.37
N LYS A 167 19.14 11.61 7.46
CA LYS A 167 18.92 10.96 8.74
C LYS A 167 17.49 11.12 9.26
N ALA A 168 16.91 12.31 9.11
CA ALA A 168 15.53 12.58 9.56
C ALA A 168 14.49 11.76 8.79
N LEU A 169 14.65 11.58 7.46
CA LEU A 169 13.79 10.70 6.66
C LEU A 169 13.88 9.25 7.14
N ASN A 170 15.08 8.78 7.46
CA ASN A 170 15.30 7.43 7.94
C ASN A 170 14.70 7.20 9.34
N ILE A 171 14.81 8.20 10.24
CA ILE A 171 14.18 8.15 11.57
C ILE A 171 12.64 8.08 11.41
N LEU A 172 12.07 8.91 10.54
CA LEU A 172 10.64 8.82 10.21
C LEU A 172 10.28 7.42 9.72
N GLY A 173 11.06 6.85 8.78
CA GLY A 173 10.78 5.52 8.25
C GLY A 173 10.91 4.40 9.29
N LEU A 174 11.82 4.51 10.27
CA LEU A 174 11.87 3.58 11.40
C LEU A 174 10.59 3.66 12.23
N LEU A 175 10.11 4.87 12.53
CA LEU A 175 8.86 5.09 13.25
C LEU A 175 7.67 4.51 12.48
N VAL A 176 7.55 4.83 11.18
CA VAL A 176 6.51 4.29 10.29
C VAL A 176 6.52 2.76 10.31
N GLY A 177 7.71 2.17 10.20
CA GLY A 177 7.86 0.72 10.19
C GLY A 177 7.42 0.07 11.50
N VAL A 178 7.77 0.64 12.65
CA VAL A 178 7.33 0.16 13.97
C VAL A 178 5.82 0.27 14.10
N VAL A 179 5.22 1.41 13.73
CA VAL A 179 3.76 1.61 13.78
C VAL A 179 3.04 0.58 12.92
N GLY A 180 3.54 0.31 11.70
CA GLY A 180 2.97 -0.72 10.81
C GLY A 180 3.02 -2.12 11.44
N ILE A 181 4.16 -2.53 11.98
CA ILE A 181 4.31 -3.85 12.62
C ILE A 181 3.41 -4.00 13.84
N VAL A 182 3.35 -2.97 14.69
CA VAL A 182 2.56 -2.99 15.93
C VAL A 182 1.05 -2.99 15.62
N SER A 183 0.62 -2.42 14.49
CA SER A 183 -0.79 -2.45 14.08
C SER A 183 -1.34 -3.86 13.82
N LEU A 184 -0.47 -4.89 13.74
CA LEU A 184 -0.87 -6.30 13.65
C LEU A 184 -1.58 -6.79 14.92
N ALA A 185 -1.29 -6.19 16.07
CA ALA A 185 -1.94 -6.56 17.33
C ALA A 185 -3.42 -6.11 17.28
N PRO A 186 -4.39 -7.02 17.55
CA PRO A 186 -5.82 -6.70 17.42
C PRO A 186 -6.25 -5.46 18.23
N MET A 187 -5.66 -5.25 19.40
CA MET A 187 -5.94 -4.09 20.26
C MET A 187 -5.41 -2.76 19.68
N LEU A 188 -4.47 -2.81 18.73
CA LEU A 188 -3.77 -1.67 18.14
C LEU A 188 -4.02 -1.54 16.64
N ASN A 189 -5.01 -2.25 16.10
CA ASN A 189 -5.34 -2.25 14.68
C ASN A 189 -5.63 -0.83 14.12
N ASN A 190 -6.17 0.06 14.94
CA ASN A 190 -6.37 1.47 14.57
C ASN A 190 -5.06 2.19 14.16
N LEU A 191 -3.90 1.68 14.58
CA LEU A 191 -2.60 2.20 14.14
C LEU A 191 -2.33 1.96 12.65
N ALA A 192 -3.05 1.07 11.99
CA ALA A 192 -2.95 0.90 10.54
C ALA A 192 -3.29 2.19 9.78
N MET A 193 -4.27 2.96 10.26
CA MET A 193 -4.58 4.28 9.69
C MET A 193 -3.43 5.29 9.93
N VAL A 194 -2.85 5.27 11.12
CA VAL A 194 -1.69 6.12 11.46
C VAL A 194 -0.50 5.76 10.59
N PHE A 195 -0.24 4.45 10.40
CA PHE A 195 0.77 3.97 9.46
C PHE A 195 0.52 4.53 8.06
N GLY A 196 -0.70 4.41 7.53
CA GLY A 196 -1.03 4.89 6.19
C GLY A 196 -0.71 6.37 6.00
N VAL A 197 -1.10 7.23 6.93
CA VAL A 197 -0.80 8.68 6.87
C VAL A 197 0.70 8.95 6.93
N LEU A 198 1.42 8.33 7.86
CA LEU A 198 2.86 8.47 7.99
C LEU A 198 3.61 7.92 6.77
N GLN A 199 3.13 6.82 6.19
CA GLN A 199 3.69 6.22 4.98
C GLN A 199 3.56 7.15 3.77
N ILE A 200 2.44 7.86 3.63
CA ILE A 200 2.27 8.89 2.59
C ILE A 200 3.34 9.98 2.74
N VAL A 201 3.55 10.49 3.95
CA VAL A 201 4.57 11.51 4.22
C VAL A 201 5.96 10.99 3.87
N TRP A 202 6.26 9.74 4.26
CA TRP A 202 7.54 9.11 3.95
C TRP A 202 7.75 8.93 2.44
N PHE A 203 6.74 8.48 1.68
CA PHE A 203 6.82 8.35 0.23
C PHE A 203 7.03 9.69 -0.46
N ILE A 204 6.33 10.74 -0.05
CA ILE A 204 6.49 12.09 -0.63
C ILE A 204 7.92 12.57 -0.40
N TRP A 205 8.40 12.50 0.84
CA TRP A 205 9.75 12.96 1.18
C TRP A 205 10.82 12.15 0.47
N LEU A 206 10.71 10.83 0.48
CA LEU A 206 11.61 9.94 -0.25
C LEU A 206 11.62 10.23 -1.75
N GLY A 207 10.45 10.42 -2.36
CA GLY A 207 10.31 10.74 -3.77
C GLY A 207 11.04 12.03 -4.13
N ILE A 208 10.85 13.10 -3.36
CA ILE A 208 11.55 14.37 -3.53
C ILE A 208 13.07 14.19 -3.43
N ILE A 209 13.56 13.45 -2.44
CA ILE A 209 14.99 13.19 -2.26
C ILE A 209 15.58 12.40 -3.44
N LEU A 210 14.88 11.37 -3.91
CA LEU A 210 15.35 10.56 -5.04
C LEU A 210 15.39 11.36 -6.36
N LEU A 211 14.52 12.35 -6.51
CA LEU A 211 14.50 13.23 -7.69
C LEU A 211 15.53 14.36 -7.61
N SER A 212 15.77 14.92 -6.41
CA SER A 212 16.60 16.11 -6.22
C SER A 212 18.09 15.83 -6.11
N GLN A 213 18.50 14.62 -5.67
CA GLN A 213 19.91 14.31 -5.49
C GLN A 213 20.52 13.67 -6.73
N PRO A 214 21.45 14.34 -7.45
CA PRO A 214 22.27 13.68 -8.43
C PRO A 214 23.15 12.63 -7.71
N LYS A 215 23.26 11.44 -8.28
CA LYS A 215 24.20 10.43 -7.80
C LYS A 215 25.61 11.09 -7.81
N LYS A 216 26.23 11.25 -6.65
CA LYS A 216 27.67 11.56 -6.61
C LYS A 216 28.37 10.44 -7.40
N ALA A 217 29.10 10.86 -8.42
CA ALA A 217 29.92 9.99 -9.25
C ALA A 217 30.97 9.26 -8.39
#